data_8df363e9741f811c3983dfafc7b5cffb
#
_entry.id   8df363e9741f811c3983dfafc7b5cffb
#
_cell.length_a   1.000
_cell.length_b   1.000
_cell.length_c   1.000
_cell.angle_alpha   90.00
_cell.angle_beta   90.00
_cell.angle_gamma   90.00
#
_symmetry.space_group_name_H-M   'P 1'
#
loop_
_entity.id
_entity.type
_entity.pdbx_description
1 polymer ?
#
loop_
_entity_poly.entity_id
_entity_poly.type
_entity_poly.pdbx_seq_one_letter_code
_entity_poly.pdbx_strand_id
1 'polypeptide(L)'
;MWKALIALPVCALTVLAGPARSDEPANTVPAASEQSPSNEELARRIEVLARELEARKLGDATDPAPPAGSTGKWGLGPAASKVYGKSTGLSIGGYGESLYQNFDATREDGAGSGKTNEWDYLRAVVYLGWKFDRTFVLNTEIEYEHASTGEGGEVSVEFATLDAMLRNEVNLRAGLVLVPLGFVNEMHEPTTYLGARRPDTETRILPSTWRANGIGAFGEAGPLAYKLYLTESLNADSYTAAGGIRGGRQAGAKATADNLAFSGRLDLVSVPGLLAGASFFTGESGKDLAVAGQSFGARTTTWDLHADWRFRGLWLRGVFARVTVDDVALLNGSLGLTGNKSIGQTQEGYYLSAGYEILSRLVPGTSMALTPFVRYERTDTQKEVPTGWTRDGSNDRKTWTVGLDFKPISQLALKADWQD
;
A
#
# COMPACT_ATOMS: atom_id res chain seq x y z
N MET A 1 -3.48 13.26 -42.14
CA MET A 1 -2.96 13.38 -40.76
C MET A 1 -2.69 11.98 -40.26
N TRP A 2 -1.44 11.63 -40.08
CA TRP A 2 -1.02 10.29 -39.74
C TRP A 2 -1.03 10.12 -38.21
N LYS A 3 -1.89 9.24 -37.71
CA LYS A 3 -1.82 8.76 -36.32
C LYS A 3 -0.87 7.55 -36.31
N ALA A 4 0.29 7.70 -35.72
CA ALA A 4 1.22 6.60 -35.49
C ALA A 4 0.71 5.82 -34.27
N LEU A 5 0.21 4.60 -34.49
CA LEU A 5 -0.06 3.61 -33.45
C LEU A 5 1.29 3.01 -33.04
N ILE A 6 1.75 3.32 -31.83
CA ILE A 6 2.81 2.55 -31.19
C ILE A 6 2.12 1.45 -30.38
N ALA A 7 1.98 0.29 -30.98
CA ALA A 7 1.59 -0.92 -30.25
C ALA A 7 2.87 -1.52 -29.61
N LEU A 8 2.97 -1.45 -28.31
CA LEU A 8 3.95 -2.22 -27.56
C LEU A 8 3.45 -3.67 -27.49
N PRO A 9 4.24 -4.67 -27.91
CA PRO A 9 3.83 -6.06 -27.81
C PRO A 9 3.87 -6.50 -26.35
N VAL A 10 2.70 -6.83 -25.80
CA VAL A 10 2.61 -7.65 -24.61
C VAL A 10 3.00 -9.07 -25.02
N CYS A 11 4.20 -9.50 -24.69
CA CYS A 11 4.62 -10.88 -24.87
C CYS A 11 3.82 -11.80 -23.95
N ALA A 12 2.84 -12.47 -24.49
CA ALA A 12 2.23 -13.63 -23.86
C ALA A 12 3.26 -14.79 -23.93
N LEU A 13 3.89 -15.13 -22.81
CA LEU A 13 4.79 -16.28 -22.73
C LEU A 13 3.95 -17.55 -22.52
N THR A 14 3.72 -18.29 -23.59
CA THR A 14 3.27 -19.69 -23.51
C THR A 14 4.47 -20.57 -23.15
N VAL A 15 4.43 -21.16 -21.96
CA VAL A 15 5.41 -22.18 -21.56
C VAL A 15 5.07 -23.48 -22.30
N LEU A 16 5.79 -23.80 -23.36
CA LEU A 16 5.80 -25.12 -23.98
C LEU A 16 6.86 -25.97 -23.29
N ALA A 17 6.43 -27.00 -22.58
CA ALA A 17 7.31 -28.05 -22.10
C ALA A 17 7.75 -28.91 -23.30
N GLY A 18 9.03 -28.84 -23.67
CA GLY A 18 9.64 -29.74 -24.64
C GLY A 18 10.18 -31.01 -23.99
N PRO A 19 10.21 -32.15 -24.70
CA PRO A 19 10.66 -33.43 -24.13
C PRO A 19 12.17 -33.49 -23.97
N ALA A 20 12.60 -34.13 -22.89
CA ALA A 20 13.99 -34.43 -22.61
C ALA A 20 14.62 -35.29 -23.73
N ARG A 21 15.73 -34.86 -24.23
CA ARG A 21 16.60 -35.63 -25.11
C ARG A 21 17.85 -36.01 -24.31
N SER A 22 18.01 -37.31 -24.10
CA SER A 22 19.25 -37.93 -23.65
C SER A 22 20.24 -38.01 -24.81
N ASP A 23 21.52 -37.90 -24.48
CA ASP A 23 22.75 -38.23 -25.18
C ASP A 23 23.65 -37.07 -25.52
N GLU A 24 24.64 -36.87 -24.63
CA GLU A 24 25.89 -36.23 -24.99
C GLU A 24 27.07 -36.93 -24.26
N PRO A 25 28.20 -37.08 -24.92
CA PRO A 25 29.31 -37.84 -24.40
C PRO A 25 30.13 -37.05 -23.38
N ALA A 26 30.65 -37.78 -22.39
CA ALA A 26 31.49 -37.29 -21.34
C ALA A 26 32.71 -36.49 -21.84
N ASN A 27 32.72 -35.20 -21.58
CA ASN A 27 33.94 -34.37 -21.68
C ASN A 27 34.56 -34.32 -20.28
N THR A 28 35.62 -35.06 -20.08
CA THR A 28 36.41 -35.10 -18.84
C THR A 28 37.18 -33.76 -18.69
N VAL A 29 36.62 -32.86 -17.91
CA VAL A 29 37.36 -31.71 -17.36
C VAL A 29 38.16 -32.27 -16.15
N PRO A 30 39.48 -31.93 -16.03
CA PRO A 30 40.28 -32.36 -14.90
C PRO A 30 39.67 -31.80 -13.62
N ALA A 31 39.38 -32.66 -12.67
CA ALA A 31 38.94 -32.28 -11.32
C ALA A 31 40.03 -31.38 -10.69
N ALA A 32 39.72 -30.10 -10.54
CA ALA A 32 40.43 -29.30 -9.58
C ALA A 32 40.18 -29.90 -8.21
N SER A 33 41.23 -30.36 -7.55
CA SER A 33 41.15 -30.88 -6.18
C SER A 33 40.64 -29.79 -5.27
N GLU A 34 39.35 -29.80 -4.95
CA GLU A 34 38.83 -29.02 -3.83
C GLU A 34 39.49 -29.58 -2.57
N GLN A 35 40.55 -28.93 -2.13
CA GLN A 35 41.10 -29.20 -0.82
C GLN A 35 40.03 -28.85 0.18
N SER A 36 39.50 -29.86 0.87
CA SER A 36 38.60 -29.68 2.00
C SER A 36 39.24 -28.66 2.97
N PRO A 37 38.48 -27.63 3.40
CA PRO A 37 39.02 -26.60 4.28
C PRO A 37 39.63 -27.27 5.52
N SER A 38 40.79 -26.80 5.97
CA SER A 38 41.46 -27.34 7.16
C SER A 38 40.57 -27.13 8.39
N ASN A 39 40.78 -27.94 9.43
CA ASN A 39 40.06 -27.77 10.69
C ASN A 39 40.28 -26.36 11.30
N GLU A 40 41.40 -25.73 11.06
CA GLU A 40 41.67 -24.36 11.48
C GLU A 40 40.84 -23.35 10.68
N GLU A 41 40.71 -23.53 9.38
CA GLU A 41 39.87 -22.66 8.55
C GLU A 41 38.36 -22.83 8.86
N LEU A 42 37.91 -24.05 9.15
CA LEU A 42 36.56 -24.32 9.64
C LEU A 42 36.29 -23.66 11.00
N ALA A 43 37.23 -23.78 11.94
CA ALA A 43 37.14 -23.15 13.26
C ALA A 43 37.04 -21.62 13.13
N ARG A 44 37.86 -21.00 12.27
CA ARG A 44 37.83 -19.58 12.00
C ARG A 44 36.51 -19.11 11.39
N ARG A 45 35.95 -19.88 10.42
CA ARG A 45 34.63 -19.60 9.84
C ARG A 45 33.51 -19.71 10.87
N ILE A 46 33.57 -20.71 11.74
CA ILE A 46 32.61 -20.88 12.84
C ILE A 46 32.71 -19.70 13.82
N GLU A 47 33.93 -19.24 14.16
CA GLU A 47 34.11 -18.10 15.05
C GLU A 47 33.58 -16.79 14.44
N VAL A 48 33.79 -16.54 13.14
CA VAL A 48 33.22 -15.39 12.42
C VAL A 48 31.69 -15.47 12.40
N LEU A 49 31.13 -16.61 12.07
CA LEU A 49 29.66 -16.80 12.05
C LEU A 49 29.05 -16.67 13.46
N ALA A 50 29.74 -17.17 14.51
CA ALA A 50 29.32 -17.02 15.89
C ALA A 50 29.32 -15.54 16.32
N ARG A 51 30.35 -14.77 15.96
CA ARG A 51 30.41 -13.33 16.22
C ARG A 51 29.33 -12.56 15.47
N GLU A 52 29.08 -12.91 14.20
CA GLU A 52 27.98 -12.31 13.44
C GLU A 52 26.61 -12.64 14.04
N LEU A 53 26.43 -13.87 14.52
CA LEU A 53 25.20 -14.30 15.18
C LEU A 53 25.01 -13.60 16.54
N GLU A 54 26.09 -13.45 17.32
CA GLU A 54 26.09 -12.67 18.57
C GLU A 54 25.85 -11.19 18.32
N ALA A 55 26.47 -10.59 17.30
CA ALA A 55 26.24 -9.20 16.92
C ALA A 55 24.78 -8.96 16.49
N ARG A 56 24.18 -9.92 15.77
CA ARG A 56 22.74 -9.89 15.46
C ARG A 56 21.87 -10.03 16.70
N LYS A 57 22.19 -10.95 17.61
CA LYS A 57 21.49 -11.11 18.90
C LYS A 57 21.65 -9.90 19.82
N LEU A 58 22.81 -9.25 19.82
CA LEU A 58 23.04 -8.02 20.58
C LEU A 58 22.31 -6.82 19.95
N GLY A 59 22.22 -6.74 18.61
CA GLY A 59 21.39 -5.78 17.91
C GLY A 59 19.90 -6.00 18.21
N ASP A 60 19.45 -7.24 18.23
CA ASP A 60 18.08 -7.62 18.61
C ASP A 60 17.77 -7.38 20.10
N ALA A 61 18.81 -7.36 20.97
CA ALA A 61 18.64 -7.18 22.42
C ALA A 61 18.73 -5.70 22.86
N THR A 62 19.35 -4.84 22.09
CA THR A 62 19.54 -3.41 22.44
C THR A 62 18.54 -2.47 21.80
N ASP A 63 17.97 -2.84 20.66
CA ASP A 63 16.77 -2.26 20.09
C ASP A 63 15.74 -3.38 19.97
N PRO A 64 14.52 -3.25 20.53
CA PRO A 64 13.42 -4.04 20.03
C PRO A 64 13.35 -3.69 18.54
N ALA A 65 13.86 -4.59 17.72
CA ALA A 65 13.80 -4.44 16.28
C ALA A 65 12.39 -3.98 15.94
N PRO A 66 12.22 -2.96 15.11
CA PRO A 66 10.89 -2.62 14.62
C PRO A 66 10.27 -3.95 14.23
N PRO A 67 9.06 -4.28 14.70
CA PRO A 67 8.50 -5.61 14.55
C PRO A 67 8.77 -6.05 13.13
N ALA A 68 9.50 -7.17 12.99
CA ALA A 68 9.90 -7.66 11.68
C ALA A 68 8.64 -7.70 10.83
N GLY A 69 8.54 -6.92 9.83
CA GLY A 69 7.32 -6.76 9.07
C GLY A 69 6.92 -5.32 8.76
N SER A 70 7.54 -4.33 9.37
CA SER A 70 7.18 -2.94 9.12
C SER A 70 7.99 -2.25 8.02
N THR A 71 9.04 -2.88 7.55
CA THR A 71 9.88 -2.36 6.46
C THR A 71 10.04 -3.41 5.39
N GLY A 72 9.14 -3.40 4.42
CA GLY A 72 9.35 -4.09 3.15
C GLY A 72 10.35 -3.32 2.28
N LYS A 73 10.80 -3.94 1.20
CA LYS A 73 11.66 -3.26 0.21
C LYS A 73 10.81 -2.41 -0.73
N TRP A 74 11.37 -1.29 -1.14
CA TRP A 74 10.81 -0.39 -2.15
C TRP A 74 9.41 0.15 -1.77
N GLY A 75 9.14 0.28 -0.45
CA GLY A 75 7.89 0.80 0.09
C GLY A 75 6.71 -0.16 0.10
N LEU A 76 6.90 -1.39 -0.34
CA LEU A 76 5.91 -2.46 -0.25
C LEU A 76 5.95 -3.13 1.13
N GLY A 77 4.84 -3.77 1.50
CA GLY A 77 4.76 -4.57 2.72
C GLY A 77 5.74 -5.76 2.73
N PRO A 78 5.98 -6.37 3.90
CA PRO A 78 6.97 -7.44 4.06
C PRO A 78 6.69 -8.67 3.20
N ALA A 79 5.43 -9.11 3.09
CA ALA A 79 5.08 -10.27 2.28
C ALA A 79 5.14 -9.93 0.78
N ALA A 80 4.65 -8.75 0.38
CA ALA A 80 4.71 -8.24 -0.99
C ALA A 80 6.14 -8.07 -1.51
N SER A 81 7.09 -7.75 -0.65
CA SER A 81 8.48 -7.47 -1.04
C SER A 81 9.41 -8.69 -1.02
N LYS A 82 8.93 -9.88 -0.65
CA LYS A 82 9.76 -11.11 -0.54
C LYS A 82 10.52 -11.46 -1.83
N VAL A 83 9.94 -11.20 -2.98
CA VAL A 83 10.55 -11.50 -4.29
C VAL A 83 11.88 -10.78 -4.50
N TYR A 84 12.03 -9.55 -3.99
CA TYR A 84 13.26 -8.76 -4.14
C TYR A 84 14.45 -9.36 -3.36
N GLY A 85 14.15 -10.18 -2.32
CA GLY A 85 15.17 -10.91 -1.56
C GLY A 85 15.64 -12.20 -2.20
N LYS A 86 14.99 -12.68 -3.27
CA LYS A 86 15.41 -13.88 -3.99
C LYS A 86 16.64 -13.61 -4.85
N SER A 87 17.45 -14.65 -5.06
CA SER A 87 18.51 -14.62 -6.10
C SER A 87 17.89 -14.75 -7.49
N THR A 88 17.04 -15.77 -7.69
CA THR A 88 16.22 -16.04 -8.88
C THR A 88 15.02 -16.91 -8.49
N GLY A 89 14.05 -17.05 -9.40
CA GLY A 89 12.94 -17.99 -9.31
C GLY A 89 11.72 -17.48 -8.56
N LEU A 90 10.86 -18.41 -8.19
CA LEU A 90 9.53 -18.16 -7.62
C LEU A 90 9.60 -17.62 -6.17
N SER A 91 8.78 -16.64 -5.87
CA SER A 91 8.47 -16.16 -4.54
C SER A 91 6.97 -16.24 -4.29
N ILE A 92 6.57 -16.86 -3.19
CA ILE A 92 5.18 -16.89 -2.74
C ILE A 92 5.12 -16.21 -1.37
N GLY A 93 4.16 -15.32 -1.21
CA GLY A 93 3.81 -14.65 0.03
C GLY A 93 2.30 -14.55 0.16
N GLY A 94 1.84 -13.91 1.22
CA GLY A 94 0.42 -13.65 1.41
C GLY A 94 0.07 -13.39 2.86
N TYR A 95 -1.19 -13.05 3.07
CA TYR A 95 -1.79 -12.91 4.39
C TYR A 95 -3.30 -13.17 4.31
N GLY A 96 -3.91 -13.40 5.47
CA GLY A 96 -5.36 -13.44 5.62
C GLY A 96 -5.78 -12.52 6.74
N GLU A 97 -7.00 -11.99 6.68
CA GLU A 97 -7.56 -11.08 7.65
C GLU A 97 -9.02 -11.46 7.94
N SER A 98 -9.34 -11.66 9.23
CA SER A 98 -10.71 -11.86 9.71
C SER A 98 -11.04 -10.76 10.70
N LEU A 99 -12.23 -10.19 10.59
CA LEU A 99 -12.66 -9.03 11.37
C LEU A 99 -14.04 -9.28 11.96
N TYR A 100 -14.17 -9.13 13.28
CA TYR A 100 -15.46 -9.01 13.96
C TYR A 100 -15.73 -7.55 14.30
N GLN A 101 -16.92 -7.07 14.00
CA GLN A 101 -17.37 -5.71 14.27
C GLN A 101 -18.67 -5.76 15.07
N ASN A 102 -18.70 -5.05 16.20
CA ASN A 102 -19.90 -4.82 17.00
C ASN A 102 -20.24 -3.34 16.88
N PHE A 103 -21.41 -3.04 16.35
CA PHE A 103 -21.85 -1.66 16.11
C PHE A 103 -22.86 -1.23 17.17
N ASP A 104 -22.80 0.05 17.54
CA ASP A 104 -23.85 0.66 18.35
C ASP A 104 -25.20 0.62 17.64
N ALA A 105 -26.25 0.35 18.42
CA ALA A 105 -27.62 0.31 17.93
C ALA A 105 -28.14 1.70 17.52
N THR A 106 -27.56 2.76 18.09
CA THR A 106 -27.96 4.16 17.87
C THR A 106 -26.80 4.98 17.28
N ARG A 107 -27.15 5.99 16.49
CA ARG A 107 -26.22 7.00 15.98
C ARG A 107 -26.16 8.17 16.97
N GLU A 108 -25.21 9.09 16.80
CA GLU A 108 -25.04 10.30 17.63
C GLU A 108 -26.31 11.18 17.69
N ASP A 109 -27.15 11.17 16.65
CA ASP A 109 -28.43 11.89 16.61
C ASP A 109 -29.58 11.16 17.34
N GLY A 110 -29.29 10.02 17.97
CA GLY A 110 -30.27 9.19 18.67
C GLY A 110 -31.14 8.28 17.77
N ALA A 111 -30.98 8.37 16.45
CA ALA A 111 -31.68 7.47 15.55
C ALA A 111 -31.02 6.08 15.52
N GLY A 112 -31.78 5.06 15.11
CA GLY A 112 -31.24 3.72 14.92
C GLY A 112 -30.11 3.71 13.91
N SER A 113 -29.00 3.01 14.20
CA SER A 113 -27.84 2.94 13.30
C SER A 113 -28.14 2.14 12.03
N GLY A 114 -29.09 1.20 12.10
CA GLY A 114 -29.40 0.28 11.01
C GLY A 114 -28.29 -0.72 10.70
N LYS A 115 -27.24 -0.75 11.53
CA LYS A 115 -26.11 -1.69 11.38
C LYS A 115 -26.36 -2.96 12.20
N THR A 116 -25.87 -4.07 11.69
CA THR A 116 -25.81 -5.36 12.36
C THR A 116 -24.36 -5.72 12.65
N ASN A 117 -24.16 -6.48 13.74
CA ASN A 117 -22.82 -7.00 14.03
C ASN A 117 -22.41 -8.00 12.95
N GLU A 118 -21.14 -7.93 12.57
CA GLU A 118 -20.61 -8.69 11.46
C GLU A 118 -19.35 -9.45 11.87
N TRP A 119 -19.22 -10.67 11.39
CA TRP A 119 -17.97 -11.41 11.42
C TRP A 119 -17.61 -11.79 9.98
N ASP A 120 -16.58 -11.18 9.48
CA ASP A 120 -16.17 -11.26 8.09
C ASP A 120 -14.76 -11.84 7.96
N TYR A 121 -14.58 -12.78 7.04
CA TYR A 121 -13.26 -13.12 6.55
C TYR A 121 -12.90 -12.10 5.46
N LEU A 122 -12.39 -10.96 5.91
CA LEU A 122 -12.30 -9.73 5.13
C LEU A 122 -11.51 -9.93 3.84
N ARG A 123 -10.39 -10.67 3.91
CA ARG A 123 -9.58 -10.97 2.73
C ARG A 123 -8.61 -12.12 2.90
N ALA A 124 -8.30 -12.77 1.78
CA ALA A 124 -7.13 -13.62 1.59
C ALA A 124 -6.31 -13.07 0.43
N VAL A 125 -5.04 -12.78 0.68
CA VAL A 125 -4.11 -12.22 -0.29
C VAL A 125 -3.00 -13.22 -0.60
N VAL A 126 -2.70 -13.36 -1.89
CA VAL A 126 -1.59 -14.16 -2.39
C VAL A 126 -0.66 -13.27 -3.21
N TYR A 127 0.60 -13.21 -2.81
CA TYR A 127 1.67 -12.62 -3.60
C TYR A 127 2.38 -13.68 -4.41
N LEU A 128 2.44 -13.48 -5.71
CA LEU A 128 3.19 -14.30 -6.65
C LEU A 128 4.26 -13.44 -7.32
N GLY A 129 5.51 -13.75 -7.07
CA GLY A 129 6.63 -13.06 -7.64
C GLY A 129 7.56 -14.01 -8.39
N TRP A 130 8.19 -13.53 -9.42
CA TRP A 130 9.24 -14.24 -10.13
C TRP A 130 10.43 -13.33 -10.38
N LYS A 131 11.57 -13.70 -9.84
CA LYS A 131 12.84 -13.03 -10.15
C LYS A 131 13.52 -13.76 -11.31
N PHE A 132 13.50 -13.16 -12.49
CA PHE A 132 14.06 -13.77 -13.70
C PHE A 132 15.59 -13.83 -13.62
N ASP A 133 16.18 -12.70 -13.24
CA ASP A 133 17.62 -12.54 -13.06
C ASP A 133 17.90 -11.40 -12.06
N ARG A 134 19.08 -10.80 -12.12
CA ARG A 134 19.44 -9.66 -11.26
C ARG A 134 18.68 -8.38 -11.60
N THR A 135 18.17 -8.29 -12.83
CA THR A 135 17.56 -7.08 -13.41
C THR A 135 16.03 -7.14 -13.38
N PHE A 136 15.43 -8.24 -13.81
CA PHE A 136 13.99 -8.31 -14.01
C PHE A 136 13.27 -9.05 -12.88
N VAL A 137 12.22 -8.42 -12.36
CA VAL A 137 11.36 -8.93 -11.29
C VAL A 137 9.90 -8.74 -11.68
N LEU A 138 9.13 -9.81 -11.72
CA LEU A 138 7.67 -9.78 -11.75
C LEU A 138 7.17 -9.86 -10.31
N ASN A 139 6.22 -9.01 -9.95
CA ASN A 139 5.56 -9.06 -8.64
C ASN A 139 4.07 -8.80 -8.80
N THR A 140 3.25 -9.68 -8.21
CA THR A 140 1.78 -9.64 -8.38
C THR A 140 1.11 -9.92 -7.05
N GLU A 141 0.02 -9.21 -6.79
CA GLU A 141 -0.90 -9.45 -5.67
C GLU A 141 -2.28 -9.81 -6.20
N ILE A 142 -2.83 -10.91 -5.69
CA ILE A 142 -4.20 -11.34 -5.94
C ILE A 142 -4.94 -11.34 -4.61
N GLU A 143 -6.03 -10.62 -4.53
CA GLU A 143 -6.89 -10.51 -3.36
C GLU A 143 -8.22 -11.22 -3.60
N TYR A 144 -8.65 -11.98 -2.60
CA TYR A 144 -9.98 -12.59 -2.48
C TYR A 144 -10.68 -11.88 -1.33
N GLU A 145 -11.76 -11.13 -1.60
CA GLU A 145 -12.53 -10.43 -0.57
C GLU A 145 -13.74 -11.24 -0.13
N HIS A 146 -14.13 -11.09 1.15
CA HIS A 146 -15.33 -11.64 1.79
C HIS A 146 -15.52 -13.16 1.63
N ALA A 147 -14.41 -13.93 1.59
CA ALA A 147 -14.36 -15.40 1.48
C ALA A 147 -15.09 -16.00 0.28
N SER A 148 -15.82 -15.24 -0.52
CA SER A 148 -16.62 -15.72 -1.64
C SER A 148 -16.75 -14.65 -2.72
N THR A 149 -16.76 -15.06 -3.99
CA THR A 149 -17.08 -14.18 -5.12
C THR A 149 -18.57 -13.91 -5.30
N GLY A 150 -19.44 -14.68 -4.58
CA GLY A 150 -20.85 -14.34 -4.37
C GLY A 150 -21.01 -13.42 -3.15
N GLU A 151 -22.19 -13.02 -2.82
CA GLU A 151 -22.54 -12.26 -1.60
C GLU A 151 -21.68 -10.99 -1.35
N GLY A 152 -21.27 -10.29 -2.41
CA GLY A 152 -20.53 -9.04 -2.34
C GLY A 152 -19.01 -9.17 -2.30
N GLY A 153 -18.47 -10.40 -2.35
CA GLY A 153 -17.02 -10.63 -2.49
C GLY A 153 -16.56 -10.51 -3.94
N GLU A 154 -15.28 -10.20 -4.11
CA GLU A 154 -14.63 -10.15 -5.42
C GLU A 154 -13.26 -10.83 -5.40
N VAL A 155 -12.74 -11.11 -6.60
CA VAL A 155 -11.34 -11.48 -6.80
C VAL A 155 -10.72 -10.43 -7.70
N SER A 156 -9.66 -9.80 -7.25
CA SER A 156 -8.99 -8.75 -7.98
C SER A 156 -7.47 -8.90 -7.96
N VAL A 157 -6.83 -8.31 -8.97
CA VAL A 157 -5.39 -8.09 -8.98
C VAL A 157 -5.12 -6.71 -8.41
N GLU A 158 -4.52 -6.64 -7.22
CA GLU A 158 -4.23 -5.36 -6.56
C GLU A 158 -3.02 -4.66 -7.16
N PHE A 159 -2.02 -5.41 -7.56
CA PHE A 159 -0.95 -4.93 -8.43
C PHE A 159 -0.34 -6.07 -9.24
N ALA A 160 0.23 -5.73 -10.37
CA ALA A 160 1.01 -6.66 -11.21
C ALA A 160 2.07 -5.85 -11.97
N THR A 161 3.32 -5.91 -11.49
CA THR A 161 4.40 -5.06 -11.99
C THR A 161 5.56 -5.87 -12.52
N LEU A 162 6.14 -5.39 -13.59
CA LEU A 162 7.47 -5.78 -14.06
C LEU A 162 8.44 -4.67 -13.72
N ASP A 163 9.41 -4.99 -12.87
CA ASP A 163 10.47 -4.07 -12.47
C ASP A 163 11.76 -4.40 -13.20
N ALA A 164 12.45 -3.36 -13.68
CA ALA A 164 13.83 -3.41 -14.14
C ALA A 164 14.75 -2.80 -13.08
N MET A 165 15.42 -3.66 -12.32
CA MET A 165 16.32 -3.31 -11.23
C MET A 165 17.70 -2.94 -11.81
N LEU A 166 17.97 -1.64 -12.01
CA LEU A 166 19.18 -1.16 -12.68
C LEU A 166 20.27 -0.78 -11.68
N ARG A 167 19.92 0.05 -10.70
CA ARG A 167 20.80 0.55 -9.63
C ARG A 167 19.95 0.85 -8.41
N ASN A 168 20.60 0.98 -7.25
CA ASN A 168 19.87 1.38 -6.04
C ASN A 168 19.15 2.73 -6.21
N GLU A 169 19.80 3.65 -6.95
CA GLU A 169 19.28 5.00 -7.16
C GLU A 169 18.20 5.09 -8.23
N VAL A 170 18.16 4.15 -9.19
CA VAL A 170 17.23 4.22 -10.33
C VAL A 170 16.81 2.82 -10.75
N ASN A 171 15.54 2.55 -10.67
CA ASN A 171 14.87 1.36 -11.19
C ASN A 171 13.63 1.80 -11.97
N LEU A 172 13.17 0.97 -12.88
CA LEU A 172 11.97 1.22 -13.66
C LEU A 172 10.88 0.22 -13.27
N ARG A 173 9.64 0.66 -13.33
CA ARG A 173 8.45 -0.15 -13.06
C ARG A 173 7.41 0.08 -14.13
N ALA A 174 6.78 -0.98 -14.61
CA ALA A 174 5.65 -0.91 -15.55
C ALA A 174 4.59 -1.95 -15.18
N GLY A 175 3.33 -1.68 -15.45
CA GLY A 175 2.20 -2.56 -15.22
C GLY A 175 1.10 -1.93 -14.39
N LEU A 176 0.37 -2.72 -13.64
CA LEU A 176 -0.62 -2.27 -12.68
C LEU A 176 0.10 -1.87 -11.39
N VAL A 177 0.32 -0.57 -11.18
CA VAL A 177 1.10 -0.05 -10.06
C VAL A 177 0.20 0.47 -8.96
N LEU A 178 0.65 0.41 -7.71
CA LEU A 178 0.02 1.13 -6.59
C LEU A 178 0.43 2.60 -6.64
N VAL A 179 -0.54 3.50 -6.60
CA VAL A 179 -0.30 4.95 -6.56
C VAL A 179 0.36 5.29 -5.21
N PRO A 180 1.54 5.95 -5.17
CA PRO A 180 2.38 6.00 -3.98
C PRO A 180 1.96 7.09 -2.98
N LEU A 181 0.70 7.08 -2.53
CA LEU A 181 0.14 8.03 -1.59
C LEU A 181 -0.01 7.41 -0.19
N GLY A 182 0.29 8.18 0.84
CA GLY A 182 0.19 7.76 2.24
C GLY A 182 1.03 6.52 2.56
N PHE A 183 0.61 5.75 3.56
CA PHE A 183 1.25 4.49 3.94
C PHE A 183 0.48 3.27 3.48
N VAL A 184 -0.85 3.28 3.70
CA VAL A 184 -1.67 2.08 3.61
C VAL A 184 -1.82 1.60 2.17
N ASN A 185 -1.76 2.50 1.18
CA ASN A 185 -1.92 2.06 -0.21
C ASN A 185 -0.84 1.06 -0.66
N GLU A 186 0.39 1.24 -0.22
CA GLU A 186 1.51 0.35 -0.57
C GLU A 186 1.82 -0.68 0.51
N MET A 187 1.52 -0.35 1.80
CA MET A 187 1.79 -1.20 2.96
C MET A 187 0.49 -1.56 3.68
N HIS A 188 -0.42 -2.24 2.99
CA HIS A 188 -1.75 -2.56 3.51
C HIS A 188 -1.85 -3.90 4.24
N GLU A 189 -0.72 -4.61 4.45
CA GLU A 189 -0.68 -5.82 5.27
C GLU A 189 -1.09 -5.50 6.73
N PRO A 190 -1.96 -6.28 7.38
CA PRO A 190 -2.49 -5.97 8.71
C PRO A 190 -1.43 -5.78 9.80
N THR A 191 -0.25 -6.36 9.62
CA THR A 191 0.86 -6.22 10.57
C THR A 191 1.59 -4.87 10.50
N THR A 192 1.28 -4.04 9.50
CA THR A 192 2.00 -2.78 9.23
C THR A 192 1.36 -1.54 9.83
N TYR A 193 0.17 -1.63 10.41
CA TYR A 193 -0.55 -0.52 11.05
C TYR A 193 -1.22 -0.96 12.36
N LEU A 194 -1.49 -0.01 13.25
CA LEU A 194 -2.25 -0.22 14.49
C LEU A 194 -3.75 -0.12 14.22
N GLY A 195 -4.55 -0.86 15.02
CA GLY A 195 -6.00 -0.92 14.88
C GLY A 195 -6.49 -2.04 13.97
N ALA A 196 -7.68 -2.54 14.24
CA ALA A 196 -8.33 -3.58 13.46
C ALA A 196 -8.72 -3.08 12.07
N ARG A 197 -9.05 -1.78 11.95
CA ARG A 197 -9.35 -1.13 10.65
C ARG A 197 -8.26 -0.15 10.24
N ARG A 198 -8.09 -0.02 8.92
CA ARG A 198 -7.25 1.02 8.31
C ARG A 198 -7.76 2.40 8.71
N PRO A 199 -6.89 3.43 8.87
CA PRO A 199 -7.33 4.81 9.11
C PRO A 199 -8.27 5.30 8.00
N ASP A 200 -9.36 5.99 8.37
CA ASP A 200 -10.33 6.55 7.42
C ASP A 200 -9.69 7.60 6.50
N THR A 201 -8.70 8.35 6.98
CA THR A 201 -7.90 9.27 6.14
C THR A 201 -7.26 8.55 4.96
N GLU A 202 -6.72 7.33 5.19
CA GLU A 202 -6.10 6.50 4.16
C GLU A 202 -7.08 5.52 3.48
N THR A 203 -8.37 5.73 3.63
CA THR A 203 -9.40 5.00 2.89
C THR A 203 -10.36 5.91 2.15
N ARG A 204 -10.63 7.11 2.69
CA ARG A 204 -11.60 8.07 2.15
C ARG A 204 -10.96 9.24 1.44
N ILE A 205 -9.92 9.85 2.06
CA ILE A 205 -9.21 11.02 1.51
C ILE A 205 -8.09 10.57 0.58
N LEU A 206 -7.23 9.66 1.07
CA LEU A 206 -6.28 8.90 0.25
C LEU A 206 -6.88 7.52 -0.01
N PRO A 207 -7.48 7.26 -1.15
CA PRO A 207 -8.09 5.95 -1.40
C PRO A 207 -7.07 4.82 -1.28
N SER A 208 -7.24 3.91 -0.31
CA SER A 208 -6.44 2.67 -0.26
C SER A 208 -6.85 1.70 -1.36
N THR A 209 -5.96 0.77 -1.69
CA THR A 209 -6.09 -0.14 -2.84
C THR A 209 -6.29 0.65 -4.16
N TRP A 210 -5.61 1.79 -4.25
CA TRP A 210 -5.59 2.60 -5.46
C TRP A 210 -4.47 2.12 -6.37
N ARG A 211 -4.85 1.34 -7.35
CA ARG A 211 -4.01 0.82 -8.41
C ARG A 211 -4.37 1.45 -9.76
N ALA A 212 -3.38 1.58 -10.62
CA ALA A 212 -3.52 2.15 -11.96
C ALA A 212 -2.50 1.54 -12.93
N ASN A 213 -2.87 1.37 -14.20
CA ASN A 213 -1.88 1.00 -15.21
C ASN A 213 -0.92 2.15 -15.43
N GLY A 214 0.37 1.88 -15.44
CA GLY A 214 1.35 2.94 -15.57
C GLY A 214 2.77 2.47 -15.72
N ILE A 215 3.63 3.46 -15.86
CA ILE A 215 5.07 3.31 -15.92
C ILE A 215 5.73 4.35 -15.03
N GLY A 216 6.93 4.07 -14.55
CA GLY A 216 7.68 5.07 -13.81
C GLY A 216 9.02 4.60 -13.31
N ALA A 217 9.59 5.41 -12.43
CA ALA A 217 10.89 5.17 -11.84
C ALA A 217 10.81 5.24 -10.32
N PHE A 218 11.67 4.47 -9.66
CA PHE A 218 11.82 4.47 -8.21
C PHE A 218 13.27 4.15 -7.82
N GLY A 219 13.65 4.55 -6.62
CA GLY A 219 14.99 4.27 -6.11
C GLY A 219 15.28 4.91 -4.76
N GLU A 220 16.50 4.68 -4.29
CA GLU A 220 17.04 5.28 -3.08
C GLU A 220 18.35 5.98 -3.42
N ALA A 221 18.44 7.27 -3.15
CA ALA A 221 19.60 8.10 -3.41
C ALA A 221 20.02 8.84 -2.13
N GLY A 222 21.10 8.38 -1.51
CA GLY A 222 21.56 8.92 -0.23
C GLY A 222 20.49 8.76 0.87
N PRO A 223 20.05 9.89 1.49
CA PRO A 223 19.05 9.83 2.56
C PRO A 223 17.60 9.69 2.07
N LEU A 224 17.37 9.71 0.76
CA LEU A 224 16.06 9.85 0.16
C LEU A 224 15.67 8.60 -0.64
N ALA A 225 14.42 8.17 -0.48
CA ALA A 225 13.75 7.23 -1.36
C ALA A 225 12.68 7.98 -2.18
N TYR A 226 12.51 7.62 -3.46
CA TYR A 226 11.55 8.28 -4.32
C TYR A 226 10.79 7.32 -5.22
N LYS A 227 9.61 7.73 -5.68
CA LYS A 227 8.79 7.10 -6.71
C LYS A 227 8.15 8.16 -7.57
N LEU A 228 8.12 7.93 -8.88
CA LEU A 228 7.50 8.81 -9.87
C LEU A 228 6.78 7.95 -10.90
N TYR A 229 5.46 8.12 -11.05
CA TYR A 229 4.66 7.33 -11.99
C TYR A 229 3.81 8.20 -12.89
N LEU A 230 3.65 7.76 -14.12
CA LEU A 230 2.67 8.22 -15.08
C LEU A 230 1.64 7.10 -15.26
N THR A 231 0.38 7.38 -14.95
CA THR A 231 -0.69 6.38 -14.91
C THR A 231 -1.94 6.91 -15.63
N GLU A 232 -2.96 6.04 -15.81
CA GLU A 232 -4.31 6.56 -16.08
C GLU A 232 -4.80 7.41 -14.90
N SER A 233 -5.66 8.39 -15.21
CA SER A 233 -6.25 9.28 -14.21
C SER A 233 -7.48 8.65 -13.53
N LEU A 234 -8.05 9.36 -12.56
CA LEU A 234 -9.34 9.03 -11.95
C LEU A 234 -10.50 9.28 -12.93
N ASN A 235 -11.67 8.75 -12.62
CA ASN A 235 -12.93 9.01 -13.28
C ASN A 235 -13.89 9.73 -12.33
N ALA A 236 -14.11 11.02 -12.57
CA ALA A 236 -14.96 11.85 -11.72
C ALA A 236 -16.45 11.49 -11.75
N ASP A 237 -16.92 10.69 -12.74
CA ASP A 237 -18.31 10.20 -12.78
C ASP A 237 -18.73 9.46 -11.52
N SER A 238 -17.78 8.83 -10.86
CA SER A 238 -18.00 7.99 -9.69
C SER A 238 -17.66 8.68 -8.37
N TYR A 239 -17.40 10.00 -8.38
CA TYR A 239 -17.19 10.74 -7.15
C TYR A 239 -18.52 10.94 -6.41
N THR A 240 -18.45 10.94 -5.08
CA THR A 240 -19.63 11.13 -4.24
C THR A 240 -19.33 12.08 -3.08
N ALA A 241 -20.36 12.71 -2.52
CA ALA A 241 -20.24 13.56 -1.33
C ALA A 241 -19.57 12.81 -0.15
N ALA A 242 -20.03 11.59 0.14
CA ALA A 242 -19.58 10.81 1.27
C ALA A 242 -18.28 10.03 1.01
N GLY A 243 -18.08 9.55 -0.21
CA GLY A 243 -16.90 8.77 -0.61
C GLY A 243 -15.74 9.59 -1.16
N GLY A 244 -15.95 10.89 -1.38
CA GLY A 244 -14.94 11.74 -2.01
C GLY A 244 -14.55 11.22 -3.39
N ILE A 245 -13.25 11.21 -3.67
CA ILE A 245 -12.68 10.74 -4.94
C ILE A 245 -12.53 9.21 -5.03
N ARG A 246 -12.79 8.46 -3.95
CA ARG A 246 -12.53 7.02 -3.86
C ARG A 246 -13.20 6.21 -4.97
N GLY A 247 -14.43 6.53 -5.32
CA GLY A 247 -15.18 5.85 -6.38
C GLY A 247 -14.56 6.01 -7.77
N GLY A 248 -13.75 7.05 -7.98
CA GLY A 248 -13.14 7.35 -9.28
C GLY A 248 -11.95 6.48 -9.68
N ARG A 249 -11.48 5.58 -8.80
CA ARG A 249 -10.40 4.64 -9.14
C ARG A 249 -10.87 3.70 -10.25
N GLN A 250 -10.10 3.61 -11.30
CA GLN A 250 -10.43 2.75 -12.45
C GLN A 250 -9.87 1.33 -12.30
N ALA A 251 -8.98 1.11 -11.32
CA ALA A 251 -8.38 -0.16 -10.96
C ALA A 251 -7.67 -0.89 -12.14
N GLY A 252 -7.26 -0.16 -13.16
CA GLY A 252 -6.64 -0.71 -14.38
C GLY A 252 -7.59 -1.52 -15.27
N ALA A 253 -8.90 -1.60 -14.94
CA ALA A 253 -9.88 -2.44 -15.63
C ALA A 253 -10.51 -1.70 -16.82
N LYS A 254 -9.94 -1.86 -18.02
CA LYS A 254 -10.35 -1.11 -19.22
C LYS A 254 -10.38 0.41 -18.97
N ALA A 255 -9.42 0.87 -18.16
CA ALA A 255 -9.33 2.26 -17.74
C ALA A 255 -9.19 3.18 -18.95
N THR A 256 -9.90 4.30 -18.92
CA THR A 256 -9.78 5.33 -19.95
C THR A 256 -8.41 6.00 -19.80
N ALA A 257 -7.64 6.02 -20.88
CA ALA A 257 -6.27 6.56 -20.90
C ALA A 257 -6.15 7.87 -21.73
N ASP A 258 -7.28 8.50 -22.07
CA ASP A 258 -7.26 9.80 -22.76
C ASP A 258 -6.67 10.89 -21.88
N ASN A 259 -6.82 10.76 -20.56
CA ASN A 259 -6.22 11.62 -19.56
C ASN A 259 -5.24 10.82 -18.72
N LEU A 260 -3.99 11.25 -18.70
CA LEU A 260 -2.95 10.69 -17.85
C LEU A 260 -2.80 11.53 -16.59
N ALA A 261 -2.35 10.87 -15.53
CA ALA A 261 -2.02 11.47 -14.26
C ALA A 261 -0.56 11.25 -13.91
N PHE A 262 0.01 12.20 -13.20
CA PHE A 262 1.33 12.10 -12.65
C PHE A 262 1.25 11.97 -11.12
N SER A 263 1.99 11.03 -10.56
CA SER A 263 2.12 10.86 -9.12
C SER A 263 3.57 10.72 -8.70
N GLY A 264 3.87 11.19 -7.49
CA GLY A 264 5.21 11.12 -6.95
C GLY A 264 5.20 11.05 -5.43
N ARG A 265 6.29 10.48 -4.90
CA ARG A 265 6.56 10.33 -3.48
C ARG A 265 8.04 10.56 -3.21
N LEU A 266 8.34 11.23 -2.11
CA LEU A 266 9.70 11.42 -1.61
C LEU A 266 9.72 11.19 -0.11
N ASP A 267 10.56 10.27 0.34
CA ASP A 267 10.72 9.88 1.74
C ASP A 267 12.15 10.10 2.22
N LEU A 268 12.31 10.61 3.43
CA LEU A 268 13.54 10.57 4.21
C LEU A 268 13.63 9.21 4.90
N VAL A 269 14.69 8.43 4.60
CA VAL A 269 14.86 7.05 5.11
C VAL A 269 16.18 6.84 5.84
N SER A 270 17.01 7.87 5.99
CA SER A 270 18.35 7.78 6.57
C SER A 270 18.36 7.77 8.11
N VAL A 271 17.27 8.17 8.75
CA VAL A 271 17.18 8.19 10.21
C VAL A 271 16.61 6.86 10.69
N PRO A 272 17.36 6.07 11.51
CA PRO A 272 16.87 4.79 11.97
C PRO A 272 15.52 4.88 12.66
N GLY A 273 14.57 4.04 12.21
CA GLY A 273 13.21 4.00 12.74
C GLY A 273 12.29 5.14 12.28
N LEU A 274 12.77 6.13 11.53
CA LEU A 274 11.97 7.22 10.98
C LEU A 274 11.83 7.07 9.46
N LEU A 275 10.59 7.12 8.99
CA LEU A 275 10.23 7.40 7.61
C LEU A 275 9.37 8.65 7.63
N ALA A 276 9.76 9.71 6.94
CA ALA A 276 8.98 10.94 6.83
C ALA A 276 9.05 11.46 5.41
N GLY A 277 7.91 11.86 4.87
CA GLY A 277 7.87 12.23 3.46
C GLY A 277 6.60 12.99 3.06
N ALA A 278 6.53 13.17 1.76
CA ALA A 278 5.38 13.76 1.08
C ALA A 278 5.09 13.01 -0.21
N SER A 279 3.84 12.99 -0.59
CA SER A 279 3.43 12.47 -1.89
C SER A 279 2.37 13.33 -2.55
N PHE A 280 2.22 13.17 -3.86
CA PHE A 280 1.22 13.89 -4.64
C PHE A 280 0.74 13.07 -5.83
N PHE A 281 -0.44 13.44 -6.31
CA PHE A 281 -1.08 12.96 -7.53
C PHE A 281 -1.78 14.13 -8.21
N THR A 282 -1.71 14.22 -9.54
CA THR A 282 -2.48 15.20 -10.31
C THR A 282 -2.82 14.67 -11.69
N GLY A 283 -4.08 14.86 -12.11
CA GLY A 283 -4.56 14.44 -13.43
C GLY A 283 -5.97 14.96 -13.72
N GLU A 284 -6.28 15.10 -15.00
CA GLU A 284 -7.64 15.39 -15.44
C GLU A 284 -8.52 14.16 -15.22
N SER A 285 -9.68 14.34 -14.57
CA SER A 285 -10.59 13.26 -14.18
C SER A 285 -11.96 13.36 -14.87
N GLY A 286 -12.19 14.44 -15.62
CA GLY A 286 -13.48 14.73 -16.26
C GLY A 286 -13.81 13.84 -17.47
N LYS A 287 -12.82 13.17 -18.05
CA LYS A 287 -12.99 12.37 -19.27
C LYS A 287 -13.76 13.15 -20.36
N ASP A 288 -14.87 12.56 -20.82
CA ASP A 288 -15.78 13.15 -21.81
C ASP A 288 -16.96 13.90 -21.17
N LEU A 289 -16.87 14.23 -19.86
CA LEU A 289 -17.93 14.96 -19.18
C LEU A 289 -18.14 16.34 -19.82
N ALA A 290 -19.38 16.67 -20.04
CA ALA A 290 -19.77 17.95 -20.60
C ALA A 290 -21.08 18.45 -20.00
N VAL A 291 -21.20 19.77 -19.86
CA VAL A 291 -22.43 20.45 -19.50
C VAL A 291 -22.79 21.45 -20.60
N ALA A 292 -24.01 21.38 -21.13
CA ALA A 292 -24.47 22.21 -22.23
C ALA A 292 -23.52 22.21 -23.47
N GLY A 293 -22.89 21.07 -23.74
CA GLY A 293 -21.96 20.91 -24.85
C GLY A 293 -20.53 21.42 -24.58
N GLN A 294 -20.24 21.91 -23.39
CA GLN A 294 -18.90 22.34 -22.98
C GLN A 294 -18.25 21.23 -22.12
N SER A 295 -17.15 20.65 -22.58
CA SER A 295 -16.32 19.71 -21.81
C SER A 295 -15.51 20.45 -20.76
N PHE A 296 -15.20 19.78 -19.65
CA PHE A 296 -14.38 20.31 -18.55
C PHE A 296 -13.43 19.23 -18.01
N GLY A 297 -12.34 19.64 -17.37
CA GLY A 297 -11.26 18.74 -16.96
C GLY A 297 -11.51 18.02 -15.65
N ALA A 298 -12.21 18.62 -14.71
CA ALA A 298 -12.35 18.15 -13.33
C ALA A 298 -10.99 17.69 -12.76
N ARG A 299 -9.93 18.51 -12.93
CA ARG A 299 -8.60 18.18 -12.46
C ARG A 299 -8.62 17.83 -10.99
N THR A 300 -8.12 16.63 -10.68
CA THR A 300 -7.98 16.16 -9.30
C THR A 300 -6.53 16.23 -8.88
N THR A 301 -6.24 16.96 -7.83
CA THR A 301 -4.92 17.05 -7.22
C THR A 301 -5.01 16.61 -5.78
N THR A 302 -4.18 15.64 -5.41
CA THR A 302 -4.06 15.09 -4.05
C THR A 302 -2.62 15.26 -3.59
N TRP A 303 -2.43 15.64 -2.34
CA TRP A 303 -1.11 15.59 -1.71
C TRP A 303 -1.23 15.21 -0.25
N ASP A 304 -0.18 14.64 0.28
CA ASP A 304 -0.07 14.28 1.69
C ASP A 304 1.32 14.57 2.26
N LEU A 305 1.33 14.74 3.58
CA LEU A 305 2.53 14.70 4.42
C LEU A 305 2.38 13.54 5.38
N HIS A 306 3.41 12.72 5.52
CA HIS A 306 3.35 11.53 6.34
C HIS A 306 4.65 11.30 7.12
N ALA A 307 4.51 10.73 8.32
CA ALA A 307 5.63 10.29 9.14
C ALA A 307 5.28 9.02 9.92
N ASP A 308 6.21 8.07 9.98
CA ASP A 308 6.18 6.89 10.82
C ASP A 308 7.49 6.85 11.61
N TRP A 309 7.42 6.93 12.93
CA TRP A 309 8.59 6.91 13.79
C TRP A 309 8.47 5.83 14.83
N ARG A 310 9.50 4.96 14.87
CA ARG A 310 9.60 3.87 15.82
C ARG A 310 10.92 3.99 16.58
N PHE A 311 10.81 4.17 17.87
CA PHE A 311 11.96 4.37 18.71
C PHE A 311 11.74 3.79 20.11
N ARG A 312 12.54 2.80 20.50
CA ARG A 312 12.53 2.20 21.85
C ARG A 312 11.13 1.76 22.33
N GLY A 313 10.40 1.09 21.50
CA GLY A 313 9.02 0.63 21.77
C GLY A 313 7.93 1.67 21.47
N LEU A 314 8.27 2.94 21.33
CA LEU A 314 7.34 3.97 20.88
C LEU A 314 7.09 3.82 19.37
N TRP A 315 5.83 3.88 18.96
CA TRP A 315 5.41 3.94 17.56
C TRP A 315 4.47 5.11 17.35
N LEU A 316 4.96 6.13 16.66
CA LEU A 316 4.18 7.29 16.26
C LEU A 316 3.98 7.25 14.75
N ARG A 317 2.76 7.41 14.29
CA ARG A 317 2.43 7.54 12.86
C ARG A 317 1.41 8.65 12.67
N GLY A 318 1.64 9.51 11.69
CA GLY A 318 0.72 10.56 11.31
C GLY A 318 0.68 10.76 9.80
N VAL A 319 -0.48 11.15 9.32
CA VAL A 319 -0.72 11.58 7.93
C VAL A 319 -1.62 12.79 7.96
N PHE A 320 -1.31 13.77 7.12
CA PHE A 320 -2.20 14.84 6.72
C PHE A 320 -2.38 14.76 5.21
N ALA A 321 -3.61 14.81 4.72
CA ALA A 321 -3.92 14.69 3.30
C ALA A 321 -4.95 15.73 2.87
N ARG A 322 -4.78 16.25 1.66
CA ARG A 322 -5.72 17.17 1.04
C ARG A 322 -5.93 16.81 -0.43
N VAL A 323 -7.19 16.87 -0.84
CA VAL A 323 -7.64 16.70 -2.22
C VAL A 323 -8.28 18.00 -2.66
N THR A 324 -7.99 18.44 -3.88
CA THR A 324 -8.72 19.50 -4.59
C THR A 324 -9.23 18.96 -5.91
N VAL A 325 -10.46 19.30 -6.24
CA VAL A 325 -11.10 18.98 -7.51
C VAL A 325 -11.54 20.29 -8.15
N ASP A 326 -11.09 20.51 -9.38
CA ASP A 326 -11.48 21.68 -10.16
C ASP A 326 -12.85 21.43 -10.83
N ASP A 327 -13.49 22.50 -11.27
CA ASP A 327 -14.75 22.46 -12.03
C ASP A 327 -15.92 21.74 -11.34
N VAL A 328 -15.92 21.65 -10.00
CA VAL A 328 -16.92 20.88 -9.24
C VAL A 328 -18.34 21.35 -9.49
N ALA A 329 -18.57 22.63 -9.75
CA ALA A 329 -19.91 23.14 -10.10
C ALA A 329 -20.42 22.53 -11.43
N LEU A 330 -19.54 22.39 -12.43
CA LEU A 330 -19.86 21.72 -13.70
C LEU A 330 -20.01 20.21 -13.49
N LEU A 331 -19.12 19.61 -12.70
CA LEU A 331 -19.19 18.18 -12.35
C LEU A 331 -20.52 17.84 -11.66
N ASN A 332 -20.92 18.62 -10.65
CA ASN A 332 -22.21 18.44 -9.98
C ASN A 332 -23.38 18.57 -10.97
N GLY A 333 -23.30 19.52 -11.89
CA GLY A 333 -24.31 19.72 -12.93
C GLY A 333 -24.41 18.52 -13.88
N SER A 334 -23.28 17.97 -14.32
CA SER A 334 -23.25 16.79 -15.19
C SER A 334 -23.80 15.54 -14.51
N LEU A 335 -23.60 15.40 -13.20
CA LEU A 335 -24.09 14.29 -12.38
C LEU A 335 -25.49 14.53 -11.83
N GLY A 336 -26.12 15.67 -12.09
CA GLY A 336 -27.45 16.02 -11.57
C GLY A 336 -27.51 16.17 -10.04
N LEU A 337 -26.37 16.52 -9.40
CA LEU A 337 -26.29 16.66 -7.95
C LEU A 337 -26.85 18.01 -7.50
N THR A 338 -27.52 18.02 -6.35
CA THR A 338 -28.13 19.20 -5.76
C THR A 338 -27.98 19.24 -4.25
N GLY A 339 -28.09 20.44 -3.66
CA GLY A 339 -28.13 20.63 -2.21
C GLY A 339 -26.83 20.15 -1.54
N ASN A 340 -26.96 19.23 -0.58
CA ASN A 340 -25.83 18.71 0.20
C ASN A 340 -25.15 17.47 -0.42
N LYS A 341 -25.57 17.05 -1.64
CA LYS A 341 -24.95 15.94 -2.37
C LYS A 341 -23.76 16.36 -3.23
N SER A 342 -23.34 17.63 -3.15
CA SER A 342 -22.18 18.15 -3.88
C SER A 342 -20.94 17.30 -3.65
N ILE A 343 -20.15 17.08 -4.70
CA ILE A 343 -18.76 16.66 -4.55
C ILE A 343 -17.99 17.74 -3.78
N GLY A 344 -17.07 17.37 -2.91
CA GLY A 344 -16.19 18.31 -2.23
C GLY A 344 -15.17 18.90 -3.19
N GLN A 345 -15.17 20.22 -3.34
CA GLN A 345 -14.13 20.95 -4.07
C GLN A 345 -12.78 20.82 -3.34
N THR A 346 -12.82 20.87 -2.02
CA THR A 346 -11.71 20.53 -1.14
C THR A 346 -12.15 19.42 -0.20
N GLN A 347 -11.31 18.40 -0.06
CA GLN A 347 -11.47 17.30 0.89
C GLN A 347 -10.19 17.23 1.74
N GLU A 348 -10.31 16.94 3.01
CA GLU A 348 -9.19 16.98 3.95
C GLU A 348 -9.32 15.88 5.00
N GLY A 349 -8.18 15.30 5.38
CA GLY A 349 -8.13 14.35 6.47
C GLY A 349 -6.76 14.29 7.11
N TYR A 350 -6.74 13.92 8.38
CA TYR A 350 -5.51 13.67 9.09
C TYR A 350 -5.73 12.70 10.23
N TYR A 351 -4.69 12.00 10.60
CA TYR A 351 -4.66 11.23 11.83
C TYR A 351 -3.29 11.30 12.50
N LEU A 352 -3.31 11.07 13.81
CA LEU A 352 -2.13 10.79 14.62
C LEU A 352 -2.41 9.52 15.44
N SER A 353 -1.54 8.53 15.31
CA SER A 353 -1.55 7.29 16.06
C SER A 353 -0.31 7.19 16.94
N ALA A 354 -0.49 6.82 18.20
CA ALA A 354 0.59 6.61 19.16
C ALA A 354 0.40 5.26 19.85
N GLY A 355 1.41 4.39 19.79
CA GLY A 355 1.46 3.10 20.47
C GLY A 355 2.76 2.94 21.23
N TYR A 356 2.75 2.08 22.25
CA TYR A 356 3.95 1.76 22.99
C TYR A 356 4.04 0.26 23.27
N GLU A 357 5.07 -0.37 22.73
CA GLU A 357 5.33 -1.80 22.96
C GLU A 357 5.80 -2.01 24.40
N ILE A 358 5.03 -2.78 25.18
CA ILE A 358 5.26 -2.96 26.63
C ILE A 358 5.85 -4.32 26.98
N LEU A 359 5.63 -5.36 26.16
CA LEU A 359 5.89 -6.74 26.57
C LEU A 359 7.38 -7.05 26.60
N SER A 360 8.17 -6.51 25.68
CA SER A 360 9.63 -6.68 25.68
C SER A 360 10.32 -6.14 26.96
N ARG A 361 9.65 -5.16 27.60
CA ARG A 361 10.14 -4.59 28.86
C ARG A 361 9.69 -5.37 30.10
N LEU A 362 8.51 -6.00 30.03
CA LEU A 362 7.97 -6.80 31.11
C LEU A 362 8.55 -8.22 31.12
N VAL A 363 8.86 -8.76 29.94
CA VAL A 363 9.37 -10.12 29.74
C VAL A 363 10.61 -10.05 28.85
N PRO A 364 11.79 -9.80 29.43
CA PRO A 364 13.03 -9.72 28.66
C PRO A 364 13.31 -10.99 27.84
N GLY A 365 13.72 -10.81 26.58
CA GLY A 365 14.01 -11.92 25.67
C GLY A 365 12.80 -12.54 24.97
N THR A 366 11.59 -12.04 25.21
CA THR A 366 10.41 -12.45 24.43
C THR A 366 10.46 -11.93 22.99
N SER A 367 9.99 -12.74 22.05
CA SER A 367 9.74 -12.33 20.67
C SER A 367 8.31 -11.80 20.44
N MET A 368 7.47 -11.89 21.46
CA MET A 368 6.10 -11.39 21.44
C MET A 368 6.08 -9.88 21.63
N ALA A 369 5.12 -9.19 21.03
CA ALA A 369 4.90 -7.76 21.24
C ALA A 369 3.44 -7.49 21.64
N LEU A 370 3.24 -6.60 22.60
CA LEU A 370 1.91 -6.08 22.97
C LEU A 370 1.98 -4.55 22.98
N THR A 371 1.21 -3.95 22.10
CA THR A 371 1.21 -2.51 21.87
C THR A 371 -0.19 -1.93 22.15
N PRO A 372 -0.47 -1.42 23.35
CA PRO A 372 -1.58 -0.49 23.55
C PRO A 372 -1.36 0.75 22.68
N PHE A 373 -2.46 1.28 22.11
CA PHE A 373 -2.39 2.43 21.23
C PHE A 373 -3.63 3.32 21.34
N VAL A 374 -3.46 4.55 20.87
CA VAL A 374 -4.53 5.51 20.65
C VAL A 374 -4.33 6.16 19.27
N ARG A 375 -5.43 6.42 18.57
CA ARG A 375 -5.45 7.19 17.32
C ARG A 375 -6.57 8.22 17.39
N TYR A 376 -6.25 9.45 17.01
CA TYR A 376 -7.23 10.48 16.69
C TYR A 376 -7.21 10.73 15.20
N GLU A 377 -8.38 10.84 14.61
CA GLU A 377 -8.57 11.02 13.19
C GLU A 377 -9.69 12.01 12.90
N ARG A 378 -9.54 12.82 11.86
CA ARG A 378 -10.62 13.61 11.27
C ARG A 378 -10.58 13.49 9.77
N THR A 379 -11.74 13.28 9.16
CA THR A 379 -11.93 13.25 7.71
C THR A 379 -13.11 14.11 7.32
N ASP A 380 -12.95 14.95 6.31
CA ASP A 380 -14.01 15.81 5.79
C ASP A 380 -13.96 15.77 4.25
N THR A 381 -14.86 15.01 3.65
CA THR A 381 -14.95 14.86 2.19
C THR A 381 -15.66 16.01 1.51
N GLN A 382 -16.20 16.97 2.26
CA GLN A 382 -16.84 18.19 1.77
C GLN A 382 -16.32 19.42 2.51
N LYS A 383 -15.00 19.52 2.75
CA LYS A 383 -14.40 20.65 3.45
C LYS A 383 -14.82 22.00 2.86
N GLU A 384 -14.86 22.06 1.53
CA GLU A 384 -15.39 23.16 0.73
C GLU A 384 -16.24 22.61 -0.40
N VAL A 385 -17.34 23.28 -0.71
CA VAL A 385 -18.22 22.99 -1.84
C VAL A 385 -18.43 24.26 -2.66
N PRO A 386 -18.78 24.17 -3.96
CA PRO A 386 -19.01 25.35 -4.78
C PRO A 386 -20.17 26.20 -4.27
N THR A 387 -20.17 27.48 -4.65
CA THR A 387 -21.28 28.40 -4.37
C THR A 387 -22.60 27.85 -4.93
N GLY A 388 -23.66 27.89 -4.11
CA GLY A 388 -24.98 27.36 -4.48
C GLY A 388 -25.23 25.93 -3.99
N TRP A 389 -24.22 25.24 -3.45
CA TRP A 389 -24.38 23.95 -2.76
C TRP A 389 -24.14 24.09 -1.26
N THR A 390 -24.57 23.09 -0.51
CA THR A 390 -24.40 23.02 0.95
C THR A 390 -23.59 21.79 1.31
N ARG A 391 -22.90 21.85 2.46
CA ARG A 391 -22.18 20.70 3.03
C ARG A 391 -23.13 19.81 3.78
N ASP A 392 -22.88 18.52 3.75
CA ASP A 392 -23.49 17.56 4.69
C ASP A 392 -22.54 17.38 5.89
N GLY A 393 -22.99 17.75 7.07
CA GLY A 393 -22.20 17.67 8.30
C GLY A 393 -21.77 16.24 8.65
N SER A 394 -22.48 15.21 8.17
CA SER A 394 -22.11 13.80 8.37
C SER A 394 -20.84 13.38 7.64
N ASN A 395 -20.35 14.20 6.71
CA ASN A 395 -19.09 13.99 6.00
C ASN A 395 -17.86 14.57 6.72
N ASP A 396 -18.05 15.38 7.77
CA ASP A 396 -16.99 15.85 8.68
C ASP A 396 -16.98 14.95 9.92
N ARG A 397 -16.12 13.95 9.91
CA ARG A 397 -16.05 12.91 10.94
C ARG A 397 -14.82 13.06 11.80
N LYS A 398 -14.99 12.85 13.09
CA LYS A 398 -13.92 12.80 14.08
C LYS A 398 -14.00 11.46 14.77
N THR A 399 -12.89 10.74 14.83
CA THR A 399 -12.86 9.39 15.38
C THR A 399 -11.71 9.24 16.36
N TRP A 400 -12.01 8.78 17.56
CA TRP A 400 -11.03 8.24 18.47
C TRP A 400 -10.99 6.73 18.36
N THR A 401 -9.80 6.16 18.28
CA THR A 401 -9.59 4.72 18.36
C THR A 401 -8.65 4.42 19.52
N VAL A 402 -9.05 3.53 20.41
CA VAL A 402 -8.20 3.05 21.50
C VAL A 402 -8.17 1.52 21.44
N GLY A 403 -7.01 0.91 21.50
CA GLY A 403 -6.93 -0.53 21.34
C GLY A 403 -5.59 -1.15 21.73
N LEU A 404 -5.51 -2.44 21.41
CA LEU A 404 -4.38 -3.31 21.64
C LEU A 404 -4.00 -4.03 20.35
N ASP A 405 -2.73 -4.07 20.04
CA ASP A 405 -2.12 -4.89 18.98
C ASP A 405 -1.20 -5.91 19.66
N PHE A 406 -1.56 -7.19 19.59
CA PHE A 406 -0.75 -8.29 20.13
C PHE A 406 -0.17 -9.12 19.00
N LYS A 407 1.14 -9.24 18.96
CA LYS A 407 1.89 -10.06 18.01
C LYS A 407 2.61 -11.18 18.73
N PRO A 408 2.05 -12.41 18.74
CA PRO A 408 2.78 -13.58 19.27
C PRO A 408 4.04 -13.87 18.47
N ILE A 409 4.00 -13.60 17.18
CA ILE A 409 5.14 -13.57 16.27
C ILE A 409 4.96 -12.36 15.32
N SER A 410 6.02 -11.92 14.68
CA SER A 410 5.98 -10.72 13.82
C SER A 410 4.98 -10.80 12.66
N GLN A 411 4.66 -12.01 12.19
CA GLN A 411 3.77 -12.27 11.05
C GLN A 411 2.29 -12.44 11.45
N LEU A 412 1.98 -12.50 12.74
CA LEU A 412 0.61 -12.68 13.24
C LEU A 412 0.23 -11.54 14.17
N ALA A 413 -0.87 -10.84 13.87
CA ALA A 413 -1.41 -9.79 14.72
C ALA A 413 -2.83 -10.15 15.17
N LEU A 414 -3.08 -10.07 16.48
CA LEU A 414 -4.40 -10.11 17.10
C LEU A 414 -4.70 -8.71 17.61
N LYS A 415 -5.79 -8.11 17.14
CA LYS A 415 -6.10 -6.72 17.42
C LYS A 415 -7.49 -6.59 18.03
N ALA A 416 -7.62 -5.70 18.99
CA ALA A 416 -8.91 -5.31 19.54
C ALA A 416 -8.90 -3.80 19.73
N ASP A 417 -9.92 -3.11 19.25
CA ASP A 417 -10.07 -1.68 19.46
C ASP A 417 -11.53 -1.27 19.61
N TRP A 418 -11.70 -0.10 20.21
CA TRP A 418 -12.94 0.62 20.30
C TRP A 418 -12.80 1.94 19.54
N GLN A 419 -13.85 2.31 18.83
CA GLN A 419 -13.91 3.52 18.02
C GLN A 419 -15.15 4.34 18.37
N ASP A 420 -14.97 5.64 18.52
CA ASP A 420 -16.01 6.61 18.79
C ASP A 420 -15.83 7.85 17.90
#